data_bbf049f3bbf998fef3949b66cf82085f
#
_entry.id   bbf049f3bbf998fef3949b66cf82085f
#
_cell.length_a   1.000
_cell.length_b   1.000
_cell.length_c   1.000
_cell.angle_alpha   90.00
_cell.angle_beta   90.00
_cell.angle_gamma   90.00
#
_symmetry.space_group_name_H-M   'P 1'
#
loop_
_entity.id
_entity.type
_entity.pdbx_description
1 polymer ?
#
loop_
_entity_poly.entity_id
_entity_poly.type
_entity_poly.pdbx_seq_one_letter_code
_entity_poly.pdbx_strand_id
1 'polypeptide(L)'
;AENHIVKPEGFIIPINASMVHGISTERALNVGENLNDVLDIFLNALKEVKYVVGHNVAFDLNVTACEYLRVKNINPFRGMNIIDTCTEKTAEFCKLPGGLGREFKKPKLSEIHQLLFNEGFDMAHNASADVEATARVFLELVRINVINDEEIKEGEEFFKIFKEANPDVMQPAVIKVVSNKEEE
;
A
#
# COMPACT_ATOMS: atom_id res chain seq x y z
N ALA A 1 -2.58 5.20 10.87
CA ALA A 1 -2.07 5.60 9.55
C ALA A 1 -1.40 6.96 9.67
N GLU A 2 -0.29 7.14 8.99
CA GLU A 2 0.44 8.41 8.92
C GLU A 2 0.40 8.95 7.50
N ASN A 3 0.37 10.27 7.37
CA ASN A 3 0.37 10.97 6.09
C ASN A 3 1.29 12.18 6.18
N HIS A 4 2.33 12.19 5.37
CA HIS A 4 3.35 13.22 5.37
C HIS A 4 3.40 13.94 4.03
N ILE A 5 3.35 15.26 4.05
CA ILE A 5 3.62 16.08 2.86
C ILE A 5 5.07 16.54 2.95
N VAL A 6 5.85 16.22 1.93
CA VAL A 6 7.27 16.62 1.86
C VAL A 6 7.42 17.95 1.15
N LYS A 7 8.26 18.84 1.70
CA LYS A 7 8.63 20.10 1.04
C LYS A 7 9.40 19.84 -0.24
N PRO A 8 9.03 20.45 -1.38
CA PRO A 8 9.83 20.38 -2.58
C PRO A 8 11.11 21.20 -2.41
N GLU A 9 12.27 20.59 -2.72
CA GLU A 9 13.58 21.22 -2.63
C GLU A 9 14.14 21.49 -4.02
N GLY A 10 14.16 22.76 -4.44
CA GLY A 10 14.73 23.19 -5.71
C GLY A 10 13.87 22.95 -6.96
N PHE A 11 12.60 22.58 -6.78
CA PHE A 11 11.63 22.42 -7.88
C PHE A 11 10.22 22.90 -7.48
N ILE A 12 9.37 23.06 -8.47
CA ILE A 12 7.93 23.32 -8.29
C ILE A 12 7.14 22.08 -8.67
N ILE A 13 6.06 21.80 -7.95
CA ILE A 13 5.16 20.69 -8.28
C ILE A 13 4.43 21.03 -9.58
N PRO A 14 4.55 20.21 -10.65
CA PRO A 14 3.86 20.45 -11.90
C PRO A 14 2.34 20.50 -11.71
N ILE A 15 1.67 21.38 -12.46
CA ILE A 15 0.22 21.57 -12.35
C ILE A 15 -0.54 20.27 -12.60
N ASN A 16 -0.14 19.48 -13.59
CA ASN A 16 -0.77 18.19 -13.88
C ASN A 16 -0.64 17.19 -12.72
N ALA A 17 0.48 17.16 -12.00
CA ALA A 17 0.66 16.35 -10.81
C ALA A 17 -0.22 16.86 -9.67
N SER A 18 -0.21 18.18 -9.42
CA SER A 18 -1.06 18.82 -8.40
C SER A 18 -2.55 18.56 -8.63
N MET A 19 -2.99 18.51 -9.89
CA MET A 19 -4.39 18.18 -10.23
C MET A 19 -4.75 16.72 -9.88
N VAL A 20 -3.78 15.80 -9.88
CA VAL A 20 -4.00 14.38 -9.57
C VAL A 20 -4.08 14.16 -8.06
N HIS A 21 -3.09 14.62 -7.29
CA HIS A 21 -2.99 14.34 -5.85
C HIS A 21 -3.44 15.50 -4.95
N GLY A 22 -3.85 16.65 -5.50
CA GLY A 22 -4.42 17.78 -4.75
C GLY A 22 -3.40 18.59 -3.92
N ILE A 23 -2.08 18.39 -4.13
CA ILE A 23 -1.04 19.09 -3.38
C ILE A 23 -0.37 20.12 -4.30
N SER A 24 -0.62 21.40 -4.04
CA SER A 24 0.06 22.49 -4.73
C SER A 24 1.46 22.74 -4.16
N THR A 25 2.33 23.38 -4.95
CA THR A 25 3.64 23.84 -4.47
C THR A 25 3.51 24.73 -3.23
N GLU A 26 2.57 25.68 -3.24
CA GLU A 26 2.31 26.57 -2.12
C GLU A 26 1.94 25.78 -0.85
N ARG A 27 0.99 24.85 -0.96
CA ARG A 27 0.61 23.98 0.16
C ARG A 27 1.79 23.18 0.68
N ALA A 28 2.57 22.55 -0.20
CA ALA A 28 3.71 21.74 0.20
C ALA A 28 4.83 22.57 0.86
N LEU A 29 5.03 23.83 0.45
CA LEU A 29 5.98 24.75 1.09
C LEU A 29 5.50 25.20 2.48
N ASN A 30 4.18 25.40 2.65
CA ASN A 30 3.62 25.92 3.90
C ASN A 30 3.51 24.84 4.99
N VAL A 31 3.05 23.64 4.65
CA VAL A 31 2.75 22.57 5.63
C VAL A 31 3.64 21.35 5.49
N GLY A 32 4.49 21.29 4.47
CA GLY A 32 5.33 20.13 4.22
C GLY A 32 6.49 20.03 5.24
N GLU A 33 6.92 18.81 5.44
CA GLU A 33 8.01 18.43 6.34
C GLU A 33 9.32 18.27 5.57
N ASN A 34 10.42 18.25 6.30
CA ASN A 34 11.73 17.98 5.72
C ASN A 34 11.81 16.53 5.23
N LEU A 35 12.34 16.31 4.03
CA LEU A 35 12.45 14.98 3.45
C LEU A 35 13.25 14.02 4.33
N ASN A 36 14.38 14.46 4.91
CA ASN A 36 15.19 13.60 5.77
C ASN A 36 14.42 13.07 6.98
N ASP A 37 13.62 13.93 7.61
CA ASP A 37 12.83 13.57 8.78
C ASP A 37 11.76 12.54 8.43
N VAL A 38 11.05 12.75 7.32
CA VAL A 38 10.04 11.81 6.81
C VAL A 38 10.68 10.46 6.44
N LEU A 39 11.85 10.48 5.79
CA LEU A 39 12.58 9.25 5.48
C LEU A 39 13.03 8.51 6.75
N ASP A 40 13.42 9.21 7.82
CA ASP A 40 13.79 8.58 9.09
C ASP A 40 12.58 7.95 9.80
N ILE A 41 11.42 8.62 9.79
CA ILE A 41 10.16 8.08 10.31
C ILE A 41 9.82 6.78 9.55
N PHE A 42 9.83 6.82 8.22
CA PHE A 42 9.52 5.66 7.39
C PHE A 42 10.52 4.50 7.59
N LEU A 43 11.82 4.81 7.68
CA LEU A 43 12.86 3.79 7.95
C LEU A 43 12.65 3.11 9.31
N ASN A 44 12.22 3.85 10.31
CA ASN A 44 11.91 3.26 11.63
C ASN A 44 10.68 2.37 11.55
N ALA A 45 9.62 2.78 10.84
CA ALA A 45 8.45 1.95 10.62
C ALA A 45 8.81 0.64 9.88
N LEU A 46 9.71 0.69 8.89
CA LEU A 46 10.16 -0.52 8.18
C LEU A 46 10.85 -1.55 9.07
N LYS A 47 11.49 -1.13 10.17
CA LYS A 47 12.15 -2.05 11.13
C LYS A 47 11.17 -2.87 11.95
N GLU A 48 9.93 -2.37 12.09
CA GLU A 48 8.89 -2.97 12.91
C GLU A 48 7.96 -3.93 12.13
N VAL A 49 8.14 -4.02 10.79
CA VAL A 49 7.23 -4.79 9.94
C VAL A 49 7.94 -5.97 9.27
N LYS A 50 7.21 -7.06 9.03
CA LYS A 50 7.70 -8.23 8.30
C LYS A 50 7.48 -8.10 6.79
N TYR A 51 6.44 -7.39 6.37
CA TYR A 51 6.01 -7.27 4.98
C TYR A 51 5.74 -5.81 4.62
N VAL A 52 6.09 -5.45 3.39
CA VAL A 52 5.64 -4.22 2.75
C VAL A 52 4.61 -4.62 1.70
N VAL A 53 3.42 -4.04 1.80
CA VAL A 53 2.30 -4.37 0.91
C VAL A 53 1.91 -3.13 0.10
N GLY A 54 1.63 -3.31 -1.18
CA GLY A 54 1.14 -2.24 -2.04
C GLY A 54 0.35 -2.77 -3.22
N HIS A 55 -0.25 -1.86 -3.99
CA HIS A 55 -0.93 -2.17 -5.23
C HIS A 55 -0.14 -1.59 -6.41
N ASN A 56 0.44 -2.45 -7.26
CA ASN A 56 1.47 -2.08 -8.22
C ASN A 56 2.71 -1.46 -7.53
N VAL A 57 3.09 -2.10 -6.45
CA VAL A 57 4.03 -1.61 -5.43
C VAL A 57 5.42 -1.27 -5.98
N ALA A 58 5.80 -1.84 -7.11
CA ALA A 58 7.10 -1.56 -7.73
C ALA A 58 7.32 -0.07 -8.02
N PHE A 59 6.27 0.67 -8.36
CA PHE A 59 6.34 2.11 -8.59
C PHE A 59 6.73 2.83 -7.28
N ASP A 60 6.01 2.57 -6.21
CA ASP A 60 6.22 3.22 -4.90
C ASP A 60 7.58 2.89 -4.31
N LEU A 61 7.99 1.61 -4.41
CA LEU A 61 9.31 1.17 -3.97
C LEU A 61 10.44 1.88 -4.73
N ASN A 62 10.32 2.00 -6.04
CA ASN A 62 11.34 2.63 -6.86
C ASN A 62 11.46 4.14 -6.57
N VAL A 63 10.34 4.85 -6.49
CA VAL A 63 10.33 6.29 -6.15
C VAL A 63 10.95 6.51 -4.78
N THR A 64 10.50 5.75 -3.78
CA THR A 64 11.01 5.87 -2.40
C THR A 64 12.48 5.48 -2.31
N ALA A 65 12.90 4.38 -2.95
CA ALA A 65 14.30 3.95 -2.95
C ALA A 65 15.23 4.98 -3.61
N CYS A 66 14.77 5.66 -4.68
CA CYS A 66 15.53 6.75 -5.31
C CYS A 66 15.82 7.89 -4.32
N GLU A 67 14.84 8.29 -3.52
CA GLU A 67 15.04 9.32 -2.51
C GLU A 67 16.01 8.87 -1.40
N TYR A 68 15.89 7.63 -0.93
CA TYR A 68 16.86 7.07 0.03
C TYR A 68 18.27 6.98 -0.53
N LEU A 69 18.43 6.56 -1.78
CA LEU A 69 19.74 6.52 -2.44
C LEU A 69 20.33 7.92 -2.59
N ARG A 70 19.51 8.89 -2.99
CA ARG A 70 19.91 10.29 -3.16
C ARG A 70 20.37 10.94 -1.86
N VAL A 71 19.66 10.71 -0.76
CA VAL A 71 19.84 11.43 0.50
C VAL A 71 20.72 10.66 1.48
N LYS A 72 20.53 9.33 1.58
CA LYS A 72 21.15 8.48 2.61
C LYS A 72 22.08 7.40 2.04
N ASN A 73 22.18 7.29 0.72
CA ASN A 73 22.97 6.28 0.02
C ASN A 73 22.67 4.82 0.45
N ILE A 74 21.41 4.53 0.74
CA ILE A 74 20.93 3.19 1.11
C ILE A 74 19.68 2.81 0.28
N ASN A 75 19.43 1.50 0.15
CA ASN A 75 18.15 0.99 -0.29
C ASN A 75 17.42 0.37 0.92
N PRO A 76 16.34 0.98 1.45
CA PRO A 76 15.69 0.54 2.67
C PRO A 76 14.91 -0.78 2.47
N PHE A 77 14.58 -1.15 1.24
CA PHE A 77 13.79 -2.33 0.92
C PHE A 77 14.64 -3.60 0.71
N ARG A 78 15.95 -3.48 0.81
CA ARG A 78 16.85 -4.63 0.59
C ARG A 78 16.61 -5.71 1.65
N GLY A 79 16.16 -6.89 1.20
CA GLY A 79 15.85 -8.02 2.07
C GLY A 79 14.47 -7.98 2.71
N MET A 80 13.64 -6.98 2.39
CA MET A 80 12.24 -6.94 2.82
C MET A 80 11.36 -7.92 2.04
N ASN A 81 10.36 -8.48 2.69
CA ASN A 81 9.31 -9.24 2.02
C ASN A 81 8.29 -8.26 1.42
N ILE A 82 8.16 -8.30 0.11
CA ILE A 82 7.26 -7.41 -0.64
C ILE A 82 6.08 -8.21 -1.16
N ILE A 83 4.87 -7.71 -0.93
CA ILE A 83 3.63 -8.28 -1.45
C ILE A 83 2.95 -7.25 -2.35
N ASP A 84 2.71 -7.63 -3.59
CA ASP A 84 1.94 -6.82 -4.55
C ASP A 84 0.54 -7.39 -4.69
N THR A 85 -0.48 -6.56 -4.47
CA THR A 85 -1.88 -6.95 -4.72
C THR A 85 -2.27 -6.86 -6.20
N CYS A 86 -1.39 -6.35 -7.08
CA CYS A 86 -1.60 -6.20 -8.51
C CYS A 86 -0.80 -7.25 -9.32
N THR A 87 -1.13 -8.53 -9.13
CA THR A 87 -0.41 -9.66 -9.73
C THR A 87 -1.18 -10.31 -10.88
N GLU A 88 -0.59 -11.31 -11.55
CA GLU A 88 -1.29 -12.15 -12.52
C GLU A 88 -2.40 -12.98 -11.85
N LYS A 89 -2.15 -13.53 -10.65
CA LYS A 89 -3.19 -14.23 -9.86
C LYS A 89 -4.41 -13.34 -9.61
N THR A 90 -4.17 -12.07 -9.29
CA THR A 90 -5.24 -11.09 -9.11
C THR A 90 -5.96 -10.77 -10.40
N ALA A 91 -5.24 -10.70 -11.55
CA ALA A 91 -5.84 -10.52 -12.86
C ALA A 91 -6.75 -11.70 -13.26
N GLU A 92 -6.29 -12.93 -13.01
CA GLU A 92 -7.06 -14.15 -13.22
C GLU A 92 -8.30 -14.23 -12.32
N PHE A 93 -8.20 -13.75 -11.10
CA PHE A 93 -9.34 -13.65 -10.18
C PHE A 93 -10.37 -12.61 -10.67
N CYS A 94 -9.92 -11.40 -11.02
CA CYS A 94 -10.79 -10.31 -11.44
C CYS A 94 -11.41 -10.52 -12.84
N LYS A 95 -10.75 -11.24 -13.73
CA LYS A 95 -11.18 -11.53 -15.13
C LYS A 95 -11.57 -10.27 -15.91
N LEU A 96 -10.89 -9.15 -15.67
CA LEU A 96 -11.15 -7.92 -16.39
C LEU A 96 -10.61 -8.04 -17.83
N PRO A 97 -11.41 -7.69 -18.85
CA PRO A 97 -10.99 -7.83 -20.24
C PRO A 97 -9.86 -6.86 -20.59
N GLY A 98 -8.96 -7.30 -21.45
CA GLY A 98 -7.86 -6.49 -21.98
C GLY A 98 -6.52 -6.84 -21.34
N GLY A 99 -5.48 -6.25 -21.89
CA GLY A 99 -4.10 -6.57 -21.57
C GLY A 99 -3.35 -6.94 -22.85
N LEU A 100 -2.18 -6.30 -23.08
CA LEU A 100 -1.36 -6.57 -24.26
C LEU A 100 -0.82 -8.01 -24.20
N GLY A 101 -1.40 -8.89 -25.04
CA GLY A 101 -0.98 -10.30 -25.15
C GLY A 101 -1.40 -11.20 -23.96
N ARG A 102 -2.36 -10.77 -23.13
CA ARG A 102 -2.88 -11.52 -21.98
C ARG A 102 -4.39 -11.66 -22.09
N GLU A 103 -4.94 -12.71 -21.50
CA GLU A 103 -6.37 -12.94 -21.44
C GLU A 103 -7.07 -11.87 -20.58
N PHE A 104 -6.47 -11.54 -19.43
CA PHE A 104 -6.99 -10.54 -18.50
C PHE A 104 -5.96 -9.44 -18.23
N LYS A 105 -6.44 -8.23 -18.00
CA LYS A 105 -5.59 -7.12 -17.54
C LYS A 105 -5.43 -7.15 -16.01
N LYS A 106 -4.30 -6.65 -15.52
CA LYS A 106 -4.15 -6.35 -14.10
C LYS A 106 -5.12 -5.25 -13.69
N PRO A 107 -5.86 -5.42 -12.59
CA PRO A 107 -6.83 -4.44 -12.14
C PRO A 107 -6.15 -3.16 -11.63
N LYS A 108 -6.81 -2.03 -11.79
CA LYS A 108 -6.53 -0.84 -10.99
C LYS A 108 -7.06 -1.05 -9.57
N LEU A 109 -6.53 -0.32 -8.60
CA LEU A 109 -7.00 -0.41 -7.20
C LEU A 109 -8.51 -0.16 -7.08
N SER A 110 -9.04 0.84 -7.79
CA SER A 110 -10.46 1.14 -7.81
C SER A 110 -11.32 0.02 -8.43
N GLU A 111 -10.79 -0.67 -9.45
CA GLU A 111 -11.51 -1.77 -10.11
C GLU A 111 -11.63 -3.00 -9.22
N ILE A 112 -10.53 -3.39 -8.56
CA ILE A 112 -10.55 -4.54 -7.64
C ILE A 112 -11.32 -4.21 -6.37
N HIS A 113 -11.22 -2.99 -5.84
CA HIS A 113 -12.01 -2.56 -4.69
C HIS A 113 -13.51 -2.64 -4.98
N GLN A 114 -13.94 -2.09 -6.13
CA GLN A 114 -15.34 -2.18 -6.57
C GLN A 114 -15.80 -3.64 -6.75
N LEU A 115 -14.94 -4.51 -7.28
CA LEU A 115 -15.28 -5.91 -7.50
C LEU A 115 -15.44 -6.67 -6.17
N LEU A 116 -14.55 -6.43 -5.20
CA LEU A 116 -14.55 -7.14 -3.92
C LEU A 116 -15.65 -6.65 -2.97
N PHE A 117 -15.91 -5.35 -2.94
CA PHE A 117 -16.78 -4.73 -1.93
C PHE A 117 -18.08 -4.17 -2.49
N ASN A 118 -18.27 -4.19 -3.81
CA ASN A 118 -19.40 -3.57 -4.52
C ASN A 118 -19.59 -2.08 -4.19
N GLU A 119 -18.52 -1.43 -3.81
CA GLU A 119 -18.48 0.01 -3.47
C GLU A 119 -17.22 0.64 -4.08
N GLY A 120 -17.38 1.84 -4.66
CA GLY A 120 -16.24 2.68 -5.01
C GLY A 120 -15.61 3.26 -3.74
N PHE A 121 -14.37 3.73 -3.84
CA PHE A 121 -13.83 4.60 -2.80
C PHE A 121 -13.64 6.00 -3.38
N ASP A 122 -14.19 6.95 -2.65
CA ASP A 122 -14.06 8.37 -2.99
C ASP A 122 -12.63 8.84 -2.71
N MET A 123 -12.17 9.82 -3.50
CA MET A 123 -10.85 10.41 -3.36
C MET A 123 -9.67 9.49 -3.79
N ALA A 124 -9.87 8.64 -4.80
CA ALA A 124 -8.76 8.01 -5.51
C ALA A 124 -7.67 9.07 -5.83
N HIS A 125 -6.39 8.70 -5.64
CA HIS A 125 -5.21 9.58 -5.68
C HIS A 125 -4.98 10.45 -4.43
N ASN A 126 -5.73 10.23 -3.35
CA ASN A 126 -5.33 10.65 -2.02
C ASN A 126 -4.57 9.50 -1.36
N ALA A 127 -3.32 9.74 -0.96
CA ALA A 127 -2.44 8.68 -0.42
C ALA A 127 -3.07 7.91 0.75
N SER A 128 -3.79 8.58 1.65
CA SER A 128 -4.45 7.92 2.78
C SER A 128 -5.60 7.01 2.33
N ALA A 129 -6.41 7.46 1.37
CA ALA A 129 -7.51 6.67 0.83
C ALA A 129 -7.00 5.46 0.03
N ASP A 130 -5.93 5.65 -0.75
CA ASP A 130 -5.30 4.57 -1.52
C ASP A 130 -4.66 3.52 -0.59
N VAL A 131 -4.02 3.93 0.51
CA VAL A 131 -3.47 3.02 1.54
C VAL A 131 -4.59 2.23 2.22
N GLU A 132 -5.68 2.87 2.62
CA GLU A 132 -6.83 2.20 3.23
C GLU A 132 -7.48 1.20 2.26
N ALA A 133 -7.74 1.60 1.02
CA ALA A 133 -8.27 0.72 -0.01
C ALA A 133 -7.32 -0.46 -0.30
N THR A 134 -6.01 -0.23 -0.36
CA THR A 134 -5.00 -1.28 -0.55
C THR A 134 -5.01 -2.26 0.62
N ALA A 135 -5.10 -1.78 1.86
CA ALA A 135 -5.17 -2.63 3.04
C ALA A 135 -6.43 -3.51 3.04
N ARG A 136 -7.59 -2.94 2.73
CA ARG A 136 -8.85 -3.69 2.59
C ARG A 136 -8.75 -4.76 1.51
N VAL A 137 -8.26 -4.39 0.33
CA VAL A 137 -8.06 -5.32 -0.81
C VAL A 137 -7.10 -6.44 -0.43
N PHE A 138 -5.95 -6.13 0.18
CA PHE A 138 -4.97 -7.12 0.61
C PHE A 138 -5.57 -8.14 1.58
N LEU A 139 -6.23 -7.67 2.63
CA LEU A 139 -6.82 -8.54 3.66
C LEU A 139 -7.93 -9.42 3.07
N GLU A 140 -8.73 -8.89 2.15
CA GLU A 140 -9.75 -9.67 1.46
C GLU A 140 -9.15 -10.72 0.54
N LEU A 141 -8.11 -10.38 -0.24
CA LEU A 141 -7.39 -11.34 -1.09
C LEU A 141 -6.76 -12.49 -0.28
N VAL A 142 -6.29 -12.21 0.95
CA VAL A 142 -5.83 -13.23 1.90
C VAL A 142 -7.02 -14.08 2.37
N ARG A 143 -8.15 -13.46 2.74
CA ARG A 143 -9.33 -14.17 3.23
C ARG A 143 -9.90 -15.14 2.22
N ILE A 144 -9.95 -14.76 0.94
CA ILE A 144 -10.44 -15.60 -0.17
C ILE A 144 -9.36 -16.48 -0.81
N ASN A 145 -8.15 -16.48 -0.24
CA ASN A 145 -7.03 -17.33 -0.65
C ASN A 145 -6.45 -17.06 -2.06
N VAL A 146 -6.62 -15.84 -2.56
CA VAL A 146 -5.93 -15.38 -3.78
C VAL A 146 -4.46 -15.05 -3.45
N ILE A 147 -4.22 -14.40 -2.31
CA ILE A 147 -2.90 -14.28 -1.67
C ILE A 147 -2.86 -15.35 -0.56
N ASN A 148 -1.89 -16.24 -0.62
CA ASN A 148 -1.81 -17.41 0.23
C ASN A 148 -0.40 -17.62 0.81
N ASP A 149 -0.08 -18.83 1.25
CA ASP A 149 1.20 -19.22 1.85
C ASP A 149 2.41 -19.14 0.91
N GLU A 150 2.20 -19.00 -0.39
CA GLU A 150 3.31 -18.74 -1.32
C GLU A 150 3.87 -17.32 -1.15
N GLU A 151 2.99 -16.35 -0.87
CA GLU A 151 3.33 -14.95 -0.61
C GLU A 151 3.59 -14.67 0.87
N ILE A 152 2.73 -15.23 1.74
CA ILE A 152 2.77 -15.01 3.20
C ILE A 152 3.22 -16.29 3.89
N LYS A 153 4.47 -16.34 4.30
CA LYS A 153 5.11 -17.53 4.89
C LYS A 153 4.92 -17.62 6.41
N GLU A 154 3.69 -17.43 6.88
CA GLU A 154 3.36 -17.52 8.31
C GLU A 154 2.72 -18.88 8.69
N GLY A 155 2.47 -19.75 7.69
CA GLY A 155 1.90 -21.08 7.87
C GLY A 155 0.37 -21.13 7.96
N GLU A 156 -0.18 -22.35 7.92
CA GLU A 156 -1.63 -22.60 7.87
C GLU A 156 -2.38 -22.04 9.08
N GLU A 157 -1.77 -22.06 10.27
CA GLU A 157 -2.40 -21.56 11.49
C GLU A 157 -2.68 -20.07 11.43
N PHE A 158 -1.78 -19.28 10.81
CA PHE A 158 -2.01 -17.86 10.57
C PHE A 158 -3.28 -17.63 9.74
N PHE A 159 -3.43 -18.35 8.61
CA PHE A 159 -4.60 -18.18 7.73
C PHE A 159 -5.90 -18.61 8.41
N LYS A 160 -5.85 -19.65 9.24
CA LYS A 160 -7.00 -20.10 10.01
C LYS A 160 -7.44 -19.04 11.01
N ILE A 161 -6.53 -18.56 11.86
CA ILE A 161 -6.81 -17.51 12.86
C ILE A 161 -7.29 -16.22 12.17
N PHE A 162 -6.65 -15.84 11.07
CA PHE A 162 -7.05 -14.64 10.31
C PHE A 162 -8.47 -14.75 9.76
N LYS A 163 -8.84 -15.88 9.16
CA LYS A 163 -10.19 -16.13 8.63
C LYS A 163 -11.26 -16.20 9.72
N GLU A 164 -10.95 -16.83 10.85
CA GLU A 164 -11.85 -16.90 12.02
C GLU A 164 -12.09 -15.50 12.63
N ALA A 165 -11.06 -14.64 12.65
CA ALA A 165 -11.17 -13.28 13.16
C ALA A 165 -11.89 -12.31 12.18
N ASN A 166 -11.93 -12.64 10.89
CA ASN A 166 -12.50 -11.82 9.83
C ASN A 166 -13.51 -12.61 8.97
N PRO A 167 -14.64 -13.08 9.56
CA PRO A 167 -15.60 -13.92 8.85
C PRO A 167 -16.42 -13.16 7.80
N ASP A 168 -16.53 -11.84 7.91
CA ASP A 168 -17.41 -11.01 7.11
C ASP A 168 -16.60 -10.08 6.20
N VAL A 169 -16.83 -10.19 4.88
CA VAL A 169 -16.22 -9.39 3.82
C VAL A 169 -16.62 -7.91 3.89
N MET A 170 -17.83 -7.65 4.34
CA MET A 170 -18.44 -6.29 4.31
C MET A 170 -18.00 -5.42 5.48
N GLN A 171 -17.36 -6.01 6.49
CA GLN A 171 -16.80 -5.25 7.62
C GLN A 171 -15.32 -4.94 7.38
N PRO A 172 -14.86 -3.73 7.74
CA PRO A 172 -13.42 -3.41 7.69
C PRO A 172 -12.66 -4.45 8.50
N ALA A 173 -11.64 -5.06 7.93
CA ALA A 173 -10.81 -6.02 8.64
C ALA A 173 -10.18 -5.32 9.87
N VAL A 174 -10.52 -5.83 11.05
CA VAL A 174 -9.97 -5.32 12.30
C VAL A 174 -8.63 -5.98 12.52
N ILE A 175 -7.55 -5.25 12.28
CA ILE A 175 -6.23 -5.63 12.78
C ILE A 175 -6.25 -5.32 14.28
N LYS A 176 -6.45 -6.33 15.11
CA LYS A 176 -6.17 -6.19 16.54
C LYS A 176 -4.65 -6.11 16.69
N VAL A 177 -4.14 -4.92 16.83
CA VAL A 177 -2.79 -4.73 17.38
C VAL A 177 -2.89 -5.10 18.85
N VAL A 178 -2.44 -6.30 19.17
CA VAL A 178 -2.19 -6.66 20.58
C VAL A 178 -0.94 -5.90 20.98
N SER A 179 -1.11 -4.72 21.53
CA SER A 179 -0.03 -4.04 22.23
C SER A 179 0.21 -4.84 23.52
N ASN A 180 1.29 -5.59 23.57
CA ASN A 180 1.85 -6.05 24.84
C ASN A 180 2.41 -4.81 25.56
N LYS A 181 1.54 -4.04 26.20
CA LYS A 181 1.92 -3.22 27.33
C LYS A 181 1.83 -4.14 28.55
N GLU A 182 2.97 -4.67 28.95
CA GLU A 182 3.12 -5.16 30.31
C GLU A 182 2.82 -3.96 31.22
N GLU A 183 1.81 -4.13 32.06
CA GLU A 183 1.53 -3.22 33.17
C GLU A 183 2.69 -3.36 34.18
N GLU A 184 3.45 -2.28 34.38
CA GLU A 184 4.21 -2.05 35.62
C GLU A 184 3.34 -1.30 36.62
#